data_64d0a1d7793b9f289235b175a490d1ca
#
_entry.id   64d0a1d7793b9f289235b175a490d1ca
#
_cell.length_a   1.000
_cell.length_b   1.000
_cell.length_c   1.000
_cell.angle_alpha   90.00
_cell.angle_beta   90.00
_cell.angle_gamma   90.00
#
_symmetry.space_group_name_H-M   'P 1'
#
loop_
_entity.id
_entity.type
_entity.pdbx_description
1 polymer ?
#
loop_
_entity_poly.entity_id
_entity_poly.type
_entity_poly.pdbx_seq_one_letter_code
_entity_poly.pdbx_strand_id
1 'polypeptide(L)'
;MNVLALENQLCFPLYAASKEIIKQYKDLLDPLNLTYTQYLVMLVLWEDEAISVKELGKQLCLDSGTLTPVLKKLEAKGYLVRNRNQDDERSLRVTLTDSGKGL
;
A
#
# COMPACT_ATOMS: atom_id res chain seq x y z
N MET A 1 21.24 32.80 -6.30
CA MET A 1 20.54 31.66 -5.68
C MET A 1 20.88 30.39 -6.43
N ASN A 2 21.31 29.36 -5.76
CA ASN A 2 21.61 28.08 -6.37
C ASN A 2 20.36 27.21 -6.32
N VAL A 3 19.64 27.13 -7.44
CA VAL A 3 18.39 26.37 -7.51
C VAL A 3 18.62 24.84 -7.43
N LEU A 4 19.87 24.39 -7.62
CA LEU A 4 20.20 22.97 -7.53
C LEU A 4 20.67 22.56 -6.12
N ALA A 5 20.78 23.51 -5.19
CA ALA A 5 21.12 23.17 -3.81
C ALA A 5 19.98 22.40 -3.17
N LEU A 6 20.31 21.42 -2.34
CA LEU A 6 19.34 20.56 -1.68
C LEU A 6 18.26 21.36 -0.93
N GLU A 7 18.68 22.42 -0.24
CA GLU A 7 17.78 23.27 0.54
C GLU A 7 16.78 24.04 -0.31
N ASN A 8 17.07 24.20 -1.62
CA ASN A 8 16.19 24.92 -2.55
C ASN A 8 15.28 24.01 -3.35
N GLN A 9 15.35 22.69 -3.13
CA GLN A 9 14.50 21.73 -3.83
C GLN A 9 13.23 21.47 -3.03
N LEU A 10 12.08 21.65 -3.65
CA LEU A 10 10.80 21.37 -2.99
C LEU A 10 10.65 19.90 -2.62
N CYS A 11 11.19 18.99 -3.45
CA CYS A 11 11.04 17.56 -3.23
C CYS A 11 11.73 17.06 -1.97
N PHE A 12 12.85 17.67 -1.55
CA PHE A 12 13.56 17.20 -0.37
C PHE A 12 12.78 17.42 0.92
N PRO A 13 12.22 18.63 1.20
CA PRO A 13 11.39 18.79 2.39
C PRO A 13 10.20 17.85 2.44
N LEU A 14 9.58 17.60 1.30
CA LEU A 14 8.46 16.64 1.22
C LEU A 14 8.93 15.22 1.52
N TYR A 15 10.08 14.83 0.98
CA TYR A 15 10.67 13.53 1.25
C TYR A 15 11.02 13.37 2.72
N ALA A 16 11.68 14.37 3.31
CA ALA A 16 12.06 14.34 4.72
C ALA A 16 10.84 14.27 5.64
N ALA A 17 9.79 15.05 5.34
CA ALA A 17 8.55 15.02 6.10
C ALA A 17 7.87 13.67 5.97
N SER A 18 7.82 13.11 4.77
CA SER A 18 7.24 11.80 4.51
C SER A 18 7.95 10.70 5.31
N LYS A 19 9.28 10.70 5.31
CA LYS A 19 10.07 9.72 6.07
C LYS A 19 9.79 9.82 7.57
N GLU A 20 9.69 11.03 8.09
CA GLU A 20 9.43 11.23 9.51
C GLU A 20 8.04 10.74 9.91
N ILE A 21 7.04 11.01 9.08
CA ILE A 21 5.68 10.54 9.31
C ILE A 21 5.64 9.00 9.30
N ILE A 22 6.27 8.38 8.31
CA ILE A 22 6.31 6.91 8.20
C ILE A 22 7.02 6.30 9.42
N LYS A 23 8.10 6.93 9.88
CA LYS A 23 8.84 6.49 11.05
C LYS A 23 7.95 6.50 12.31
N GLN A 24 7.12 7.53 12.46
CA GLN A 24 6.19 7.60 13.59
C GLN A 24 5.14 6.48 13.51
N TYR A 25 4.65 6.15 12.31
CA TYR A 25 3.72 5.05 12.13
C TYR A 25 4.34 3.70 12.46
N LYS A 26 5.64 3.56 12.31
CA LYS A 26 6.33 2.29 12.57
C LYS A 26 6.03 1.77 13.97
N ASP A 27 6.07 2.64 14.97
CA ASP A 27 5.80 2.25 16.36
C ASP A 27 4.38 1.71 16.54
N LEU A 28 3.43 2.20 15.75
CA LEU A 28 2.04 1.74 15.79
C LEU A 28 1.85 0.46 14.99
N LEU A 29 2.63 0.27 13.92
CA LEU A 29 2.45 -0.84 12.98
C LEU A 29 3.29 -2.07 13.34
N ASP A 30 4.40 -1.91 14.04
CA ASP A 30 5.27 -3.04 14.41
C ASP A 30 4.50 -4.11 15.20
N PRO A 31 3.66 -3.77 16.20
CA PRO A 31 2.87 -4.80 16.88
C PRO A 31 1.93 -5.58 15.97
N LEU A 32 1.50 -4.99 14.86
CA LEU A 32 0.64 -5.63 13.87
C LEU A 32 1.46 -6.38 12.81
N ASN A 33 2.79 -6.24 12.85
CA ASN A 33 3.70 -6.81 11.86
C ASN A 33 3.36 -6.35 10.44
N LEU A 34 3.07 -5.05 10.28
CA LEU A 34 2.75 -4.42 8.99
C LEU A 34 3.77 -3.36 8.67
N THR A 35 4.15 -3.26 7.38
CA THR A 35 4.85 -2.09 6.87
C THR A 35 3.84 -0.99 6.58
N TYR A 36 4.33 0.24 6.39
CA TYR A 36 3.45 1.36 6.08
C TYR A 36 2.66 1.11 4.77
N THR A 37 3.32 0.60 3.74
CA THR A 37 2.65 0.31 2.46
C THR A 37 1.61 -0.80 2.59
N GLN A 38 1.90 -1.83 3.39
CA GLN A 38 0.91 -2.87 3.69
C GLN A 38 -0.29 -2.29 4.41
N TYR A 39 -0.06 -1.38 5.35
CA TYR A 39 -1.13 -0.69 6.07
C TYR A 39 -2.02 0.10 5.11
N LEU A 40 -1.43 0.83 4.15
CA LEU A 40 -2.20 1.58 3.15
C LEU A 40 -3.12 0.66 2.35
N VAL A 41 -2.63 -0.51 1.93
CA VAL A 41 -3.46 -1.48 1.23
C VAL A 41 -4.63 -1.94 2.12
N MET A 42 -4.34 -2.24 3.38
CA MET A 42 -5.38 -2.68 4.31
C MET A 42 -6.43 -1.60 4.56
N LEU A 43 -6.02 -0.32 4.62
CA LEU A 43 -6.98 0.78 4.77
C LEU A 43 -8.00 0.81 3.64
N VAL A 44 -7.55 0.61 2.40
CA VAL A 44 -8.46 0.57 1.26
C VAL A 44 -9.39 -0.65 1.36
N LEU A 45 -8.83 -1.82 1.70
CA LEU A 45 -9.62 -3.05 1.77
C LEU A 45 -10.62 -3.06 2.93
N TRP A 46 -10.30 -2.43 4.05
CA TRP A 46 -11.25 -2.32 5.15
C TRP A 46 -12.47 -1.50 4.75
N GLU A 47 -12.32 -0.59 3.82
CA GLU A 47 -13.42 0.23 3.31
C GLU A 47 -14.19 -0.46 2.19
N ASP A 48 -13.48 -0.99 1.19
CA ASP A 48 -14.12 -1.54 -0.03
C ASP A 48 -14.24 -3.06 -0.06
N GLU A 49 -13.51 -3.78 0.77
CA GLU A 49 -13.45 -5.24 0.89
C GLU A 49 -12.99 -5.98 -0.38
N ALA A 50 -13.27 -5.47 -1.56
CA ALA A 50 -12.85 -6.05 -2.84
C ALA A 50 -12.57 -4.94 -3.83
N ILE A 51 -11.45 -5.02 -4.54
CA ILE A 51 -11.03 -3.98 -5.48
C ILE A 51 -10.09 -4.61 -6.51
N SER A 52 -10.09 -4.08 -7.73
CA SER A 52 -9.12 -4.52 -8.73
C SER A 52 -7.73 -4.01 -8.35
N VAL A 53 -6.69 -4.78 -8.73
CA VAL A 53 -5.30 -4.36 -8.49
C VAL A 53 -5.02 -3.02 -9.18
N LYS A 54 -5.57 -2.83 -10.38
CA LYS A 54 -5.40 -1.58 -11.13
C LYS A 54 -5.95 -0.38 -10.36
N GLU A 55 -7.16 -0.51 -9.83
CA GLU A 55 -7.80 0.58 -9.08
C GLU A 55 -7.08 0.83 -7.76
N LEU A 56 -6.64 -0.24 -7.10
CA LEU A 56 -5.87 -0.12 -5.86
C LEU A 56 -4.58 0.65 -6.10
N GLY A 57 -3.84 0.31 -7.15
CA GLY A 57 -2.62 1.02 -7.50
C GLY A 57 -2.88 2.49 -7.80
N LYS A 58 -3.98 2.78 -8.48
CA LYS A 58 -4.38 4.15 -8.79
C LYS A 58 -4.67 4.95 -7.52
N GLN A 59 -5.42 4.38 -6.59
CA GLN A 59 -5.75 5.07 -5.34
C GLN A 59 -4.50 5.32 -4.48
N LEU A 60 -3.57 4.38 -4.46
CA LEU A 60 -2.37 4.48 -3.64
C LEU A 60 -1.19 5.15 -4.36
N CYS A 61 -1.36 5.50 -5.63
CA CYS A 61 -0.30 6.07 -6.47
C CYS A 61 0.91 5.15 -6.55
N LEU A 62 0.67 3.83 -6.66
CA LEU A 62 1.70 2.82 -6.76
C LEU A 62 1.58 2.08 -8.09
N ASP A 63 2.72 1.81 -8.71
CA ASP A 63 2.75 0.98 -9.92
C ASP A 63 2.65 -0.51 -9.56
N SER A 64 2.41 -1.35 -10.56
CA SER A 64 2.25 -2.78 -10.34
C SER A 64 3.53 -3.43 -9.82
N GLY A 65 4.70 -2.92 -10.23
CA GLY A 65 5.98 -3.46 -9.76
C GLY A 65 6.21 -3.25 -8.27
N THR A 66 5.69 -2.14 -7.73
CA THR A 66 5.77 -1.85 -6.30
C THR A 66 4.65 -2.56 -5.54
N LEU A 67 3.45 -2.56 -6.09
CA LEU A 67 2.27 -3.09 -5.41
C LEU A 67 2.26 -4.62 -5.32
N THR A 68 2.70 -5.33 -6.36
CA THR A 68 2.64 -6.79 -6.40
C THR A 68 3.37 -7.45 -5.23
N PRO A 69 4.62 -7.06 -4.87
CA PRO A 69 5.28 -7.66 -3.70
C PRO A 69 4.54 -7.41 -2.39
N VAL A 70 3.93 -6.24 -2.25
CA VAL A 70 3.13 -5.90 -1.05
C VAL A 70 1.93 -6.84 -0.94
N LEU A 71 1.21 -7.03 -2.05
CA LEU A 71 0.05 -7.92 -2.07
C LEU A 71 0.43 -9.37 -1.79
N LYS A 72 1.55 -9.84 -2.35
CA LYS A 72 2.03 -11.20 -2.11
C LYS A 72 2.31 -11.44 -0.63
N LYS A 73 2.93 -10.48 0.04
CA LYS A 73 3.22 -10.62 1.48
C LYS A 73 1.97 -10.64 2.32
N LEU A 74 0.99 -9.78 2.00
CA LEU A 74 -0.29 -9.76 2.72
C LEU A 74 -1.09 -11.03 2.48
N GLU A 75 -1.05 -11.56 1.26
CA GLU A 75 -1.68 -12.82 0.93
C GLU A 75 -1.04 -13.97 1.73
N ALA A 76 0.29 -13.99 1.82
CA ALA A 76 1.00 -14.99 2.60
C ALA A 76 0.64 -14.94 4.08
N LYS A 77 0.31 -13.76 4.60
CA LYS A 77 -0.16 -13.60 5.98
C LYS A 77 -1.63 -13.98 6.15
N GLY A 78 -2.34 -14.24 5.05
CA GLY A 78 -3.74 -14.63 5.09
C GLY A 78 -4.73 -13.49 5.20
N TYR A 79 -4.30 -12.24 4.98
CA TYR A 79 -5.17 -11.06 5.14
C TYR A 79 -5.96 -10.72 3.90
N LEU A 80 -5.53 -11.19 2.73
CA LEU A 80 -6.23 -10.98 1.48
C LEU A 80 -6.01 -12.17 0.55
N VAL A 81 -6.82 -12.25 -0.50
CA VAL A 81 -6.63 -13.20 -1.59
C VAL A 81 -6.69 -12.45 -2.91
N ARG A 82 -5.94 -12.93 -3.89
CA ARG A 82 -5.91 -12.36 -5.23
C ARG A 82 -6.57 -13.36 -6.18
N ASN A 83 -7.58 -12.90 -6.87
CA ASN A 83 -8.31 -13.72 -7.84
C ASN A 83 -8.43 -12.98 -9.16
N ARG A 84 -8.41 -13.72 -10.26
CA ARG A 84 -8.69 -13.13 -11.55
C ARG A 84 -10.19 -12.85 -11.66
N ASN A 85 -10.54 -11.72 -12.26
CA ASN A 85 -11.91 -11.39 -12.54
C ASN A 85 -12.42 -12.37 -13.60
N GLN A 86 -13.59 -12.98 -13.37
CA GLN A 86 -14.18 -13.93 -14.30
C GLN A 86 -14.53 -13.30 -15.66
N ASP A 87 -14.83 -12.00 -15.65
CA ASP A 87 -15.20 -11.27 -16.86
C ASP A 87 -13.99 -10.77 -17.65
N ASP A 88 -12.81 -10.74 -17.02
CA ASP A 88 -11.57 -10.28 -17.66
C ASP A 88 -10.39 -11.03 -17.06
N GLU A 89 -9.87 -11.99 -17.82
CA GLU A 89 -8.73 -12.80 -17.38
C GLU A 89 -7.46 -11.99 -17.12
N ARG A 90 -7.40 -10.75 -17.63
CA ARG A 90 -6.25 -9.86 -17.43
C ARG A 90 -6.32 -9.08 -16.13
N SER A 91 -7.50 -9.01 -15.52
CA SER A 91 -7.72 -8.25 -14.30
C SER A 91 -7.58 -9.14 -13.08
N LEU A 92 -6.76 -8.72 -12.15
CA LEU A 92 -6.67 -9.31 -10.83
C LEU A 92 -7.51 -8.49 -9.86
N ARG A 93 -8.24 -9.18 -9.00
CA ARG A 93 -8.98 -8.55 -7.89
C ARG A 93 -8.37 -9.00 -6.58
N VAL A 94 -8.40 -8.09 -5.64
CA VAL A 94 -7.96 -8.34 -4.26
C VAL A 94 -9.20 -8.33 -3.38
N THR A 95 -9.35 -9.35 -2.56
CA THR A 95 -10.50 -9.48 -1.66
C THR A 95 -9.99 -9.67 -0.24
N LEU A 96 -10.58 -8.92 0.70
CA LEU A 96 -10.25 -9.01 2.12
C LEU A 96 -10.75 -10.34 2.68
N THR A 97 -9.91 -11.01 3.47
CA THR A 97 -10.31 -12.23 4.19
C THR A 97 -10.89 -11.88 5.55
N ASP A 98 -11.49 -12.87 6.21
CA ASP A 98 -11.98 -12.68 7.58
C ASP A 98 -10.83 -12.35 8.54
N SER A 99 -9.65 -12.98 8.35
CA SER A 99 -8.45 -12.63 9.10
C SER A 99 -8.05 -11.18 8.90
N GLY A 100 -8.12 -10.70 7.65
CA GLY A 100 -7.82 -9.30 7.34
C GLY A 100 -8.80 -8.34 7.98
N LYS A 101 -10.08 -8.71 8.05
CA LYS A 101 -11.10 -7.88 8.71
C LYS A 101 -10.86 -7.77 10.21
N GLY A 102 -10.35 -8.82 10.83
CA GLY A 102 -10.10 -8.86 12.26
C GLY A 102 -8.82 -8.16 12.71
N LEU A 103 -8.00 -7.80 11.74
CA LEU A 103 -6.74 -7.12 12.05
C LEU A 103 -7.01 -5.68 12.50
#